data_767fd6b049f9c392c8cf7a942f1b4c21
#
_entry.id   767fd6b049f9c392c8cf7a942f1b4c21
#
_cell.length_a   1.000
_cell.length_b   1.000
_cell.length_c   1.000
_cell.angle_alpha   90.00
_cell.angle_beta   90.00
_cell.angle_gamma   90.00
#
_symmetry.space_group_name_H-M   'P 1'
#
loop_
_entity.id
_entity.type
_entity.pdbx_description
1 polymer ?
#
loop_
_entity_poly.entity_id
_entity_poly.type
_entity_poly.pdbx_seq_one_letter_code
_entity_poly.pdbx_strand_id
1 'polypeptide(L)'
;MKGKKVDNIHSFVWKVIDTDVSLKKEIARDLINVRKLAKYIIKTQKIDASLDSVISAIRRYKASAIKKEEHLSAYEMLKQAKLSIRTQMVSLELKRTDE
;
A
#
# COMPACT_ATOMS: atom_id res chain seq x y z
N MET A 1 25.52 -17.69 11.53
CA MET A 1 26.09 -16.40 11.16
C MET A 1 25.12 -15.29 11.51
N LYS A 2 25.57 -14.30 12.26
CA LYS A 2 24.70 -13.20 12.63
C LYS A 2 24.39 -12.33 11.42
N GLY A 3 23.15 -11.95 11.27
CA GLY A 3 22.74 -11.06 10.19
C GLY A 3 23.23 -9.63 10.40
N LYS A 4 22.95 -8.80 9.42
CA LYS A 4 23.31 -7.39 9.45
C LYS A 4 22.57 -6.69 10.57
N LYS A 5 23.30 -5.97 11.40
CA LYS A 5 22.72 -5.18 12.48
C LYS A 5 22.15 -3.89 11.92
N VAL A 6 20.91 -3.59 12.26
CA VAL A 6 20.20 -2.41 11.77
C VAL A 6 19.84 -1.51 12.94
N ASP A 7 20.22 -0.24 12.88
CA ASP A 7 19.98 0.72 13.95
C ASP A 7 18.50 1.06 14.10
N ASN A 8 17.78 1.16 12.98
CA ASN A 8 16.35 1.45 12.99
C ASN A 8 15.61 0.40 12.15
N ILE A 9 15.02 -0.56 12.84
CA ILE A 9 14.29 -1.66 12.21
C ILE A 9 13.08 -1.13 11.42
N HIS A 10 12.36 -0.18 11.96
CA HIS A 10 11.19 0.38 11.27
C HIS A 10 11.56 1.03 9.94
N SER A 11 12.57 1.88 9.93
CA SER A 11 13.04 2.52 8.70
C SER A 11 13.53 1.51 7.68
N PHE A 12 14.26 0.51 8.14
CA PHE A 12 14.79 -0.52 7.26
C PHE A 12 13.68 -1.34 6.61
N VAL A 13 12.74 -1.82 7.41
CA VAL A 13 11.60 -2.61 6.91
C VAL A 13 10.75 -1.80 5.95
N TRP A 14 10.47 -0.54 6.29
CA TRP A 14 9.70 0.34 5.43
C TRP A 14 10.38 0.56 4.09
N LYS A 15 11.70 0.73 4.11
CA LYS A 15 12.48 0.91 2.88
C LYS A 15 12.44 -0.35 2.00
N VAL A 16 12.55 -1.52 2.61
CA VAL A 16 12.47 -2.80 1.89
C VAL A 16 11.09 -2.92 1.20
N ILE A 17 10.03 -2.60 1.91
CA ILE A 17 8.68 -2.67 1.36
C ILE A 17 8.50 -1.64 0.25
N ASP A 18 8.96 -0.42 0.46
CA ASP A 18 8.82 0.66 -0.53
C ASP A 18 9.54 0.37 -1.84
N THR A 19 10.63 -0.40 -1.79
CA THR A 19 11.36 -0.78 -3.01
C THR A 19 10.71 -1.93 -3.76
N ASP A 20 9.76 -2.63 -3.14
CA ASP A 20 9.06 -3.74 -3.77
C ASP A 20 7.59 -3.38 -4.00
N VAL A 21 7.26 -3.02 -5.24
CA VAL A 21 5.93 -2.57 -5.61
C VAL A 21 4.86 -3.65 -5.35
N SER A 22 5.21 -4.91 -5.59
CA SER A 22 4.29 -6.02 -5.36
C SER A 22 3.92 -6.16 -3.89
N LEU A 23 4.92 -6.12 -3.00
CA LEU A 23 4.70 -6.17 -1.56
C LEU A 23 3.85 -4.98 -1.10
N LYS A 24 4.17 -3.81 -1.60
CA LYS A 24 3.46 -2.58 -1.25
C LYS A 24 1.98 -2.67 -1.59
N LYS A 25 1.65 -3.17 -2.76
CA LYS A 25 0.26 -3.35 -3.20
C LYS A 25 -0.47 -4.41 -2.38
N GLU A 26 0.18 -5.52 -2.11
CA GLU A 26 -0.43 -6.61 -1.34
C GLU A 26 -0.70 -6.19 0.10
N ILE A 27 0.20 -5.42 0.69
CA ILE A 27 0.02 -4.89 2.05
C ILE A 27 -1.15 -3.90 2.08
N ALA A 28 -1.22 -3.01 1.12
CA ALA A 28 -2.29 -2.02 1.04
C ALA A 28 -3.66 -2.67 0.87
N ARG A 29 -3.71 -3.81 0.19
CA ARG A 29 -4.95 -4.58 -0.02
C ARG A 29 -5.25 -5.57 1.10
N ASP A 30 -4.41 -5.61 2.12
CA ASP A 30 -4.55 -6.52 3.26
C ASP A 30 -4.55 -8.00 2.84
N LEU A 31 -3.76 -8.33 1.84
CA LEU A 31 -3.67 -9.68 1.30
C LEU A 31 -2.47 -10.47 1.80
N ILE A 32 -1.62 -9.85 2.61
CA ILE A 32 -0.36 -10.46 3.01
C ILE A 32 -0.42 -10.96 4.46
N ASN A 33 0.23 -12.09 4.70
CA ASN A 33 0.41 -12.59 6.06
C ASN A 33 1.65 -11.90 6.67
N VAL A 34 1.41 -11.03 7.65
CA VAL A 34 2.46 -10.21 8.26
C VAL A 34 3.58 -11.05 8.86
N ARG A 35 3.24 -12.15 9.51
CA ARG A 35 4.24 -13.02 10.14
C ARG A 35 5.13 -13.69 9.10
N LYS A 36 4.54 -14.18 8.03
CA LYS A 36 5.29 -14.80 6.94
C LYS A 36 6.18 -13.78 6.23
N LEU A 37 5.67 -12.58 6.03
CA LEU A 37 6.45 -11.49 5.43
C LEU A 37 7.62 -11.12 6.33
N ALA A 38 7.42 -11.05 7.64
CA ALA A 38 8.49 -10.75 8.59
C ALA A 38 9.60 -11.79 8.50
N LYS A 39 9.25 -13.07 8.47
CA LYS A 39 10.23 -14.16 8.33
C LYS A 39 10.97 -14.05 7.00
N TYR A 40 10.26 -13.72 5.94
CA TYR A 40 10.84 -13.56 4.60
C TYR A 40 11.85 -12.41 4.58
N ILE A 41 11.50 -11.27 5.17
CA ILE A 41 12.39 -10.11 5.22
C ILE A 41 13.66 -10.43 6.00
N ILE A 42 13.52 -11.04 7.18
CA ILE A 42 14.67 -11.41 7.99
C ILE A 42 15.59 -12.36 7.23
N LYS A 43 15.02 -13.33 6.55
CA LYS A 43 15.78 -14.34 5.81
C LYS A 43 16.45 -13.74 4.58
N THR A 44 15.72 -12.97 3.77
CA THR A 44 16.26 -12.44 2.51
C THR A 44 17.22 -11.29 2.71
N GLN A 45 16.96 -10.43 3.69
CA GLN A 45 17.81 -9.28 3.97
C GLN A 45 18.93 -9.62 4.96
N LYS A 46 18.90 -10.81 5.53
CA LYS A 46 19.90 -11.29 6.50
C LYS A 46 20.15 -10.28 7.60
N ILE A 47 19.07 -9.80 8.22
CA ILE A 47 19.15 -8.82 9.30
C ILE A 47 19.11 -9.51 10.66
N ASP A 48 19.80 -8.91 11.63
CA ASP A 48 19.78 -9.36 13.00
C ASP A 48 18.69 -8.59 13.76
N ALA A 49 17.46 -9.07 13.65
CA ALA A 49 16.31 -8.45 14.28
C ALA A 49 15.35 -9.52 14.78
N SER A 50 14.63 -9.21 15.84
CA SER A 50 13.61 -10.13 16.34
C SER A 50 12.41 -10.16 15.41
N LEU A 51 11.75 -11.32 15.35
CA LEU A 51 10.54 -11.47 14.55
C LEU A 51 9.47 -10.45 14.95
N ASP A 52 9.31 -10.25 16.27
CA ASP A 52 8.32 -9.31 16.79
C ASP A 52 8.58 -7.87 16.37
N SER A 53 9.85 -7.46 16.34
CA SER A 53 10.22 -6.11 15.88
C SER A 53 9.86 -5.88 14.43
N VAL A 54 10.14 -6.87 13.60
CA VAL A 54 9.82 -6.78 12.16
C VAL A 54 8.31 -6.82 11.95
N ILE A 55 7.60 -7.68 12.67
CA ILE A 55 6.14 -7.72 12.60
C ILE A 55 5.53 -6.38 12.98
N SER A 56 6.03 -5.77 14.06
CA SER A 56 5.56 -4.46 14.51
C SER A 56 5.77 -3.39 13.43
N ALA A 57 6.94 -3.40 12.81
CA ALA A 57 7.26 -2.46 11.72
C ALA A 57 6.31 -2.64 10.52
N ILE A 58 6.05 -3.88 10.14
CA ILE A 58 5.16 -4.19 9.03
C ILE A 58 3.73 -3.76 9.35
N ARG A 59 3.26 -4.01 10.57
CA ARG A 59 1.92 -3.60 10.97
C ARG A 59 1.74 -2.10 10.93
N ARG A 60 2.75 -1.34 11.34
CA ARG A 60 2.73 0.12 11.25
C ARG A 60 2.71 0.59 9.80
N TYR A 61 3.50 -0.06 8.95
CA TYR A 61 3.50 0.25 7.52
C TYR A 61 2.13 -0.03 6.92
N LYS A 62 1.55 -1.18 7.24
CA LYS A 62 0.23 -1.58 6.76
C LYS A 62 -0.84 -0.57 7.14
N ALA A 63 -0.86 -0.14 8.40
CA ALA A 63 -1.82 0.85 8.87
C ALA A 63 -1.67 2.17 8.10
N SER A 64 -0.43 2.62 7.88
CA SER A 64 -0.15 3.83 7.12
C SER A 64 -0.54 3.69 5.65
N ALA A 65 -0.23 2.54 5.04
CA ALA A 65 -0.55 2.28 3.63
C ALA A 65 -2.05 2.21 3.39
N ILE A 66 -2.77 1.54 4.26
CA ILE A 66 -4.24 1.43 4.18
C ILE A 66 -4.86 2.81 4.31
N LYS A 67 -4.38 3.61 5.24
CA LYS A 67 -4.88 4.97 5.45
C LYS A 67 -4.65 5.84 4.21
N LYS A 68 -3.49 5.75 3.60
CA LYS A 68 -3.19 6.46 2.35
C LYS A 68 -4.09 6.01 1.21
N GLU A 69 -4.29 4.71 1.10
CA GLU A 69 -5.16 4.14 0.07
C GLU A 69 -6.58 4.64 0.23
N GLU A 70 -7.10 4.70 1.45
CA GLU A 70 -8.43 5.23 1.73
C GLU A 70 -8.55 6.70 1.33
N HIS A 71 -7.54 7.51 1.64
CA HIS A 71 -7.52 8.91 1.26
C HIS A 71 -7.49 9.10 -0.25
N LEU A 72 -6.66 8.35 -0.94
CA LEU A 72 -6.57 8.40 -2.39
C LEU A 72 -7.87 7.95 -3.04
N SER A 73 -8.47 6.89 -2.51
CA SER A 73 -9.73 6.36 -3.01
C SER A 73 -10.84 7.39 -2.87
N ALA A 74 -10.94 8.06 -1.73
CA ALA A 74 -11.93 9.10 -1.51
C ALA A 74 -11.73 10.28 -2.47
N TYR A 75 -10.49 10.71 -2.67
CA TYR A 75 -10.15 11.79 -3.59
C TYR A 75 -10.49 11.41 -5.04
N GLU A 76 -10.15 10.21 -5.44
CA GLU A 76 -10.44 9.71 -6.77
C GLU A 76 -11.95 9.58 -7.00
N MET A 77 -12.69 9.13 -5.99
CA MET A 77 -14.14 9.05 -6.08
C MET A 77 -14.78 10.42 -6.31
N LEU A 78 -14.28 11.45 -5.62
CA LEU A 78 -14.76 12.81 -5.82
C LEU A 78 -14.43 13.32 -7.22
N LYS A 79 -13.25 13.03 -7.72
CA LYS A 79 -12.85 13.38 -9.08
C LYS A 79 -13.73 12.69 -10.11
N GLN A 80 -13.94 11.40 -9.94
CA GLN A 80 -14.77 10.62 -10.85
C GLN A 80 -16.23 11.08 -10.83
N ALA A 81 -16.73 11.44 -9.66
CA ALA A 81 -18.10 11.96 -9.55
C ALA A 81 -18.28 13.23 -10.38
N LYS A 82 -17.32 14.15 -10.30
CA LYS A 82 -17.33 15.38 -11.09
C LYS A 82 -17.26 15.10 -12.59
N LEU A 83 -16.38 14.19 -12.99
CA LEU A 83 -16.25 13.79 -14.38
C LEU A 83 -17.50 13.10 -14.90
N SER A 84 -18.11 12.25 -14.09
CA SER A 84 -19.35 11.55 -14.46
C SER A 84 -20.50 12.51 -14.69
N ILE A 85 -20.64 13.54 -13.87
CA ILE A 85 -21.66 14.55 -14.03
C ILE A 85 -21.49 15.26 -15.37
N ARG A 86 -20.27 15.67 -15.70
CA ARG A 86 -19.96 16.32 -16.98
C ARG A 86 -20.26 15.39 -18.16
N THR A 87 -19.84 14.14 -18.05
CA THR A 87 -20.04 13.15 -19.10
C THR A 87 -21.51 12.88 -19.32
N GLN A 88 -22.30 12.79 -18.25
CA GLN A 88 -23.74 12.60 -18.36
C GLN A 88 -24.43 13.77 -19.04
N MET A 89 -24.00 14.99 -18.75
CA MET A 89 -24.55 16.18 -19.43
C MET A 89 -24.27 16.15 -20.92
N VAL A 90 -23.05 15.81 -21.31
CA VAL A 90 -22.66 15.69 -22.70
C VAL A 90 -23.42 14.57 -23.39
N SER A 91 -23.58 13.43 -22.71
CA SER A 91 -24.32 12.29 -23.24
C SER A 91 -25.79 12.64 -23.48
N LEU A 92 -26.42 13.38 -22.61
CA LEU A 92 -27.79 13.83 -22.75
C LEU A 92 -27.96 14.73 -23.96
N GLU A 93 -27.01 15.63 -24.17
CA GLU A 93 -27.02 16.52 -25.34
C GLU A 93 -26.88 15.71 -26.64
N LEU A 94 -25.97 14.75 -26.66
CA LEU A 94 -25.76 13.88 -27.80
C LEU A 94 -27.00 13.05 -28.12
N LYS A 95 -27.67 12.53 -27.11
CA LYS A 95 -28.91 11.77 -27.29
C LYS A 95 -30.00 12.62 -27.89
N ARG A 96 -30.10 13.86 -27.48
CA ARG A 96 -31.09 14.80 -28.05
C ARG A 96 -30.81 15.08 -29.51
N THR A 97 -29.53 15.16 -29.87
CA THR A 97 -29.15 15.40 -31.25
C THR A 97 -29.35 14.20 -32.15
N ASP A 98 -29.19 12.99 -31.60
CA ASP A 98 -29.34 11.76 -32.33
C ASP A 98 -30.84 11.39 -32.59
N GLU A 99 -31.71 11.91 -31.81
CA GLU A 99 -33.16 11.71 -31.98
C GLU A 99 -33.73 12.78 -32.94
#